data_e7595bc1a64c3e415523fd50e190a219
#
_entry.id   e7595bc1a64c3e415523fd50e190a219
#
_cell.length_a   1.000
_cell.length_b   1.000
_cell.length_c   1.000
_cell.angle_alpha   90.00
_cell.angle_beta   90.00
_cell.angle_gamma   90.00
#
_symmetry.space_group_name_H-M   'P 1'
#
loop_
_entity.id
_entity.type
_entity.pdbx_description
1 polymer ?
#
loop_
_entity_poly.entity_id
_entity_poly.type
_entity_poly.pdbx_seq_one_letter_code
_entity_poly.pdbx_strand_id
1 'polypeptide(L)'
;MKNLILTGGIFHPFEKSSEAIYKLFLKEGIDSEIFENIEDGLNQLDSGKYDMLTFNTLRWSMQNGEKYEPYKNQWAITLSKFGQKSIWKFLENGGGILALHTAVICFDLWSEWGKILGAEWVWGQSYHPPYGKVFVESSSNTHYINDDLGNFEINDEVYSKLKLENDIVPLFYARSATQEEWNPVVWARQVSNGKVFFDALGHDAESFNHPKHSEIIIRAKNWIIDIEKDY
;
A
#
# COMPACT_ATOMS: atom_id res chain seq x y z
N MET A 1 7.24 16.09 -10.66
CA MET A 1 6.37 15.53 -9.59
C MET A 1 7.22 14.83 -8.56
N LYS A 2 6.80 14.88 -7.30
CA LYS A 2 7.57 14.30 -6.21
C LYS A 2 6.74 13.31 -5.40
N ASN A 3 7.36 12.19 -5.05
CA ASN A 3 6.83 11.16 -4.19
C ASN A 3 7.64 11.07 -2.90
N LEU A 4 6.95 10.87 -1.79
CA LEU A 4 7.56 10.52 -0.51
C LEU A 4 7.32 9.04 -0.24
N ILE A 5 8.37 8.23 -0.12
CA ILE A 5 8.27 6.81 0.22
C ILE A 5 8.60 6.63 1.70
N LEU A 6 7.63 6.17 2.48
CA LEU A 6 7.81 5.73 3.86
C LEU A 6 8.04 4.22 3.87
N THR A 7 9.16 3.79 4.43
CA THR A 7 9.62 2.40 4.35
C THR A 7 10.09 1.84 5.69
N GLY A 8 10.47 0.57 5.69
CA GLY A 8 11.09 -0.09 6.84
C GLY A 8 10.11 -0.89 7.70
N GLY A 9 10.67 -1.74 8.52
CA GLY A 9 9.93 -2.69 9.34
C GLY A 9 10.63 -4.05 9.42
N ILE A 10 9.87 -5.07 9.75
CA ILE A 10 10.38 -6.43 9.94
C ILE A 10 9.78 -7.40 8.91
N PHE A 11 10.40 -8.55 8.73
CA PHE A 11 9.95 -9.72 7.96
C PHE A 11 9.89 -9.55 6.43
N HIS A 12 10.09 -8.35 5.90
CA HIS A 12 10.06 -8.06 4.48
C HIS A 12 11.36 -7.36 4.04
N PRO A 13 11.81 -7.56 2.80
CA PRO A 13 13.02 -6.92 2.28
C PRO A 13 12.75 -5.46 1.83
N PHE A 14 12.31 -4.60 2.77
CA PHE A 14 11.86 -3.23 2.49
C PHE A 14 12.88 -2.37 1.74
N GLU A 15 14.17 -2.53 2.01
CA GLU A 15 15.21 -1.82 1.27
C GLU A 15 15.13 -2.12 -0.23
N LYS A 16 15.06 -3.42 -0.59
CA LYS A 16 15.02 -3.85 -1.99
C LYS A 16 13.69 -3.52 -2.67
N SER A 17 12.57 -3.71 -1.98
CA SER A 17 11.26 -3.40 -2.53
C SER A 17 11.07 -1.89 -2.72
N SER A 18 11.54 -1.06 -1.77
CA SER A 18 11.51 0.40 -1.94
C SER A 18 12.45 0.88 -3.05
N GLU A 19 13.60 0.25 -3.24
CA GLU A 19 14.48 0.53 -4.38
C GLU A 19 13.82 0.17 -5.72
N ALA A 20 13.09 -0.94 -5.78
CA ALA A 20 12.35 -1.34 -6.98
C ALA A 20 11.25 -0.32 -7.31
N ILE A 21 10.47 0.12 -6.32
CA ILE A 21 9.44 1.17 -6.46
C ILE A 21 10.09 2.49 -6.90
N TYR A 22 11.18 2.90 -6.26
CA TYR A 22 11.94 4.10 -6.64
C TYR A 22 12.36 4.07 -8.10
N LYS A 23 12.98 2.96 -8.55
CA LYS A 23 13.41 2.78 -9.93
C LYS A 23 12.25 2.79 -10.93
N LEU A 24 11.12 2.18 -10.55
CA LEU A 24 9.91 2.19 -11.36
C LEU A 24 9.42 3.62 -11.57
N PHE A 25 9.31 4.40 -10.50
CA PHE A 25 8.84 5.78 -10.57
C PHE A 25 9.83 6.73 -11.24
N LEU A 26 11.13 6.50 -11.05
CA LEU A 26 12.16 7.30 -11.75
C LEU A 26 12.06 7.17 -13.28
N LYS A 27 11.78 5.97 -13.79
CA LYS A 27 11.54 5.74 -15.22
C LYS A 27 10.30 6.49 -15.74
N GLU A 28 9.34 6.72 -14.87
CA GLU A 28 8.11 7.48 -15.14
C GLU A 28 8.25 8.99 -14.86
N GLY A 29 9.46 9.47 -14.61
CA GLY A 29 9.75 10.89 -14.38
C GLY A 29 9.30 11.40 -13.00
N ILE A 30 9.08 10.51 -12.03
CA ILE A 30 8.74 10.85 -10.65
C ILE A 30 10.01 10.80 -9.79
N ASP A 31 10.38 11.93 -9.21
CA ASP A 31 11.43 12.01 -8.21
C ASP A 31 10.89 11.54 -6.85
N SER A 32 11.59 10.63 -6.19
CA SER A 32 11.15 10.04 -4.92
C SER A 32 12.20 10.26 -3.83
N GLU A 33 11.74 10.63 -2.64
CA GLU A 33 12.55 10.67 -1.43
C GLU A 33 12.12 9.51 -0.51
N ILE A 34 13.08 8.77 0.05
CA ILE A 34 12.81 7.59 0.89
C ILE A 34 13.15 7.90 2.35
N PHE A 35 12.20 7.62 3.24
CA PHE A 35 12.36 7.78 4.69
C PHE A 35 12.03 6.49 5.42
N GLU A 36 12.97 6.00 6.23
CA GLU A 36 12.73 4.89 7.14
C GLU A 36 12.10 5.36 8.46
N ASN A 37 12.41 6.56 8.90
CA ASN A 37 11.71 7.18 10.02
C ASN A 37 10.39 7.79 9.53
N ILE A 38 9.28 7.17 9.92
CA ILE A 38 7.94 7.54 9.49
C ILE A 38 7.59 8.99 9.89
N GLU A 39 7.88 9.38 11.15
CA GLU A 39 7.56 10.72 11.65
C GLU A 39 8.39 11.80 10.95
N ASP A 40 9.68 11.53 10.69
CA ASP A 40 10.54 12.46 9.96
C ASP A 40 10.06 12.65 8.52
N GLY A 41 9.64 11.56 7.86
CA GLY A 41 9.05 11.63 6.54
C GLY A 41 7.74 12.43 6.54
N LEU A 42 6.82 12.16 7.48
CA LEU A 42 5.55 12.88 7.58
C LEU A 42 5.75 14.39 7.88
N ASN A 43 6.80 14.75 8.62
CA ASN A 43 7.17 16.15 8.83
C ASN A 43 7.49 16.88 7.50
N GLN A 44 7.95 16.15 6.47
CA GLN A 44 8.25 16.74 5.17
C GLN A 44 6.99 17.09 4.36
N LEU A 45 5.84 16.49 4.64
CA LEU A 45 4.59 16.76 3.91
C LEU A 45 4.16 18.23 4.03
N ASP A 46 4.43 18.87 5.17
CA ASP A 46 4.10 20.28 5.38
C ASP A 46 4.87 21.23 4.45
N SER A 47 5.94 20.77 3.80
CA SER A 47 6.66 21.56 2.78
C SER A 47 5.83 21.82 1.51
N GLY A 48 4.76 21.04 1.28
CA GLY A 48 3.91 21.14 0.09
C GLY A 48 4.57 20.71 -1.21
N LYS A 49 5.73 20.04 -1.13
CA LYS A 49 6.52 19.65 -2.32
C LYS A 49 6.16 18.29 -2.90
N TYR A 50 5.35 17.48 -2.19
CA TYR A 50 4.99 16.13 -2.61
C TYR A 50 3.59 16.07 -3.18
N ASP A 51 3.47 15.37 -4.30
CA ASP A 51 2.21 15.08 -4.97
C ASP A 51 1.64 13.73 -4.53
N MET A 52 2.52 12.80 -4.10
CA MET A 52 2.17 11.44 -3.70
C MET A 52 2.93 11.01 -2.44
N LEU A 53 2.27 10.20 -1.61
CA LEU A 53 2.80 9.57 -0.41
C LEU A 53 2.66 8.06 -0.55
N THR A 54 3.80 7.34 -0.59
CA THR A 54 3.84 5.88 -0.72
C THR A 54 4.18 5.24 0.62
N PHE A 55 3.34 4.29 1.06
CA PHE A 55 3.61 3.44 2.23
C PHE A 55 4.05 2.05 1.75
N ASN A 56 5.34 1.77 1.87
CA ASN A 56 5.95 0.44 1.70
C ASN A 56 6.65 0.08 3.01
N THR A 57 5.87 -0.21 4.04
CA THR A 57 6.37 -0.31 5.42
C THR A 57 5.52 -1.26 6.26
N LEU A 58 6.11 -1.82 7.31
CA LEU A 58 5.41 -2.61 8.33
C LEU A 58 5.74 -2.06 9.73
N ARG A 59 4.95 -1.10 10.17
CA ARG A 59 5.16 -0.36 11.41
C ARG A 59 3.84 -0.25 12.20
N TRP A 60 3.77 -0.94 13.32
CA TRP A 60 2.60 -0.95 14.21
C TRP A 60 3.03 -0.97 15.69
N SER A 61 2.10 -1.04 16.63
CA SER A 61 2.40 -0.97 18.07
C SER A 61 3.16 -2.18 18.60
N MET A 62 3.13 -3.31 17.89
CA MET A 62 3.70 -4.61 18.30
C MET A 62 3.18 -5.13 19.65
N GLN A 63 1.94 -4.77 20.02
CA GLN A 63 1.32 -5.20 21.27
C GLN A 63 0.60 -6.57 21.17
N ASN A 64 0.54 -7.14 19.97
CA ASN A 64 -0.32 -8.28 19.62
C ASN A 64 0.38 -9.63 19.75
N GLY A 65 1.43 -9.75 20.55
CA GLY A 65 2.08 -11.02 20.89
C GLY A 65 3.55 -10.90 21.29
N GLU A 66 3.97 -11.77 22.19
CA GLU A 66 5.32 -11.79 22.76
C GLU A 66 6.43 -12.00 21.71
N LYS A 67 6.11 -12.66 20.60
CA LYS A 67 7.07 -12.87 19.48
C LYS A 67 7.60 -11.57 18.87
N TYR A 68 6.95 -10.44 19.11
CA TYR A 68 7.36 -9.13 18.61
C TYR A 68 8.24 -8.34 19.59
N GLU A 69 8.36 -8.78 20.85
CA GLU A 69 9.16 -8.10 21.89
C GLU A 69 10.59 -7.76 21.44
N PRO A 70 11.35 -8.67 20.76
CA PRO A 70 12.71 -8.37 20.32
C PRO A 70 12.81 -7.21 19.32
N TYR A 71 11.73 -6.87 18.64
CA TYR A 71 11.70 -5.87 17.57
C TYR A 71 11.12 -4.52 18.02
N LYS A 72 10.43 -4.46 19.16
CA LYS A 72 9.70 -3.28 19.64
C LYS A 72 10.54 -2.03 19.71
N ASN A 73 11.73 -2.10 20.29
CA ASN A 73 12.58 -0.94 20.51
C ASN A 73 12.97 -0.23 19.20
N GLN A 74 13.11 -0.99 18.12
CA GLN A 74 13.54 -0.47 16.83
C GLN A 74 12.36 -0.14 15.91
N TRP A 75 11.31 -0.96 15.93
CA TRP A 75 10.33 -0.99 14.86
C TRP A 75 8.90 -0.66 15.29
N ALA A 76 8.57 -0.74 16.58
CA ALA A 76 7.23 -0.37 17.01
C ALA A 76 6.97 1.12 16.83
N ILE A 77 5.74 1.45 16.44
CA ILE A 77 5.29 2.84 16.33
C ILE A 77 3.86 2.97 16.85
N THR A 78 3.63 4.06 17.55
CA THR A 78 2.29 4.65 17.71
C THR A 78 2.35 6.00 17.01
N LEU A 79 1.67 6.10 15.89
CA LEU A 79 1.72 7.31 15.07
C LEU A 79 1.28 8.53 15.90
N SER A 80 2.10 9.57 15.91
CA SER A 80 1.82 10.78 16.67
C SER A 80 0.56 11.49 16.17
N LYS A 81 -0.03 12.33 17.01
CA LYS A 81 -1.16 13.18 16.59
C LYS A 81 -0.77 14.15 15.47
N PHE A 82 0.49 14.54 15.41
CA PHE A 82 1.02 15.33 14.32
C PHE A 82 1.02 14.50 13.02
N GLY A 83 1.62 13.32 13.01
CA GLY A 83 1.63 12.43 11.84
C GLY A 83 0.25 12.09 11.31
N GLN A 84 -0.72 11.79 12.23
CA GLN A 84 -2.13 11.58 11.87
C GLN A 84 -2.72 12.80 11.15
N LYS A 85 -2.49 14.00 11.68
CA LYS A 85 -2.97 15.26 11.08
C LYS A 85 -2.28 15.56 9.76
N SER A 86 -0.99 15.27 9.62
CA SER A 86 -0.24 15.50 8.37
C SER A 86 -0.82 14.65 7.24
N ILE A 87 -1.14 13.38 7.50
CA ILE A 87 -1.80 12.49 6.51
C ILE A 87 -3.16 13.04 6.11
N TRP A 88 -4.00 13.43 7.09
CA TRP A 88 -5.32 14.02 6.79
C TRP A 88 -5.21 15.31 5.99
N LYS A 89 -4.36 16.24 6.43
CA LYS A 89 -4.12 17.50 5.72
C LYS A 89 -3.63 17.29 4.30
N PHE A 90 -2.78 16.28 4.08
CA PHE A 90 -2.31 15.91 2.75
C PHE A 90 -3.46 15.48 1.84
N LEU A 91 -4.36 14.60 2.33
CA LEU A 91 -5.56 14.17 1.59
C LEU A 91 -6.57 15.32 1.39
N GLU A 92 -6.77 16.17 2.39
CA GLU A 92 -7.67 17.33 2.29
C GLU A 92 -7.19 18.34 1.24
N ASN A 93 -5.88 18.43 1.03
CA ASN A 93 -5.27 19.26 0.01
C ASN A 93 -5.19 18.59 -1.39
N GLY A 94 -5.80 17.43 -1.57
CA GLY A 94 -5.82 16.71 -2.84
C GLY A 94 -4.61 15.80 -3.07
N GLY A 95 -3.76 15.60 -2.08
CA GLY A 95 -2.64 14.67 -2.16
C GLY A 95 -3.09 13.21 -2.30
N GLY A 96 -2.25 12.38 -2.89
CA GLY A 96 -2.56 10.98 -3.14
C GLY A 96 -1.72 9.99 -2.35
N ILE A 97 -2.33 8.92 -1.89
CA ILE A 97 -1.69 7.84 -1.15
C ILE A 97 -1.62 6.57 -1.99
N LEU A 98 -0.42 6.01 -2.09
CA LEU A 98 -0.16 4.65 -2.57
C LEU A 98 0.22 3.79 -1.36
N ALA A 99 -0.67 2.91 -0.93
CA ALA A 99 -0.44 2.02 0.20
C ALA A 99 -0.23 0.58 -0.29
N LEU A 100 0.92 0.01 0.05
CA LEU A 100 1.38 -1.25 -0.49
C LEU A 100 1.46 -2.32 0.59
N HIS A 101 0.99 -3.51 0.26
CA HIS A 101 1.18 -4.75 1.01
C HIS A 101 0.90 -4.58 2.51
N THR A 102 1.94 -4.59 3.31
CA THR A 102 1.88 -4.50 4.77
C THR A 102 1.34 -3.17 5.31
N ALA A 103 1.12 -2.17 4.47
CA ALA A 103 0.57 -0.88 4.90
C ALA A 103 -0.77 -1.02 5.65
N VAL A 104 -1.58 -2.04 5.33
CA VAL A 104 -2.86 -2.31 6.02
C VAL A 104 -2.69 -2.77 7.48
N ILE A 105 -1.50 -3.24 7.86
CA ILE A 105 -1.16 -3.67 9.23
C ILE A 105 -0.63 -2.49 10.06
N CYS A 106 -0.20 -1.42 9.39
CA CYS A 106 0.41 -0.27 10.05
C CYS A 106 -0.58 0.49 10.93
N PHE A 107 -0.02 1.21 11.91
CA PHE A 107 -0.74 2.17 12.74
C PHE A 107 -2.00 1.63 13.42
N ASP A 108 -1.92 0.39 13.89
CA ASP A 108 -3.02 -0.40 14.48
C ASP A 108 -3.76 0.28 15.65
N LEU A 109 -3.15 1.28 16.29
CA LEU A 109 -3.78 2.10 17.33
C LEU A 109 -4.46 3.36 16.78
N TRP A 110 -4.49 3.54 15.47
CA TRP A 110 -5.18 4.65 14.81
C TRP A 110 -6.32 4.12 13.93
N SER A 111 -7.52 4.06 14.50
CA SER A 111 -8.70 3.46 13.85
C SER A 111 -9.10 4.11 12.52
N GLU A 112 -8.69 5.37 12.26
CA GLU A 112 -8.99 6.03 11.00
C GLU A 112 -8.11 5.55 9.85
N TRP A 113 -6.95 4.92 10.15
CA TRP A 113 -6.06 4.39 9.11
C TRP A 113 -6.75 3.35 8.23
N GLY A 114 -7.44 2.38 8.86
CA GLY A 114 -8.23 1.40 8.10
C GLY A 114 -9.32 2.04 7.25
N LYS A 115 -9.97 3.10 7.73
CA LYS A 115 -10.96 3.86 6.97
C LYS A 115 -10.34 4.60 5.78
N ILE A 116 -9.12 5.15 5.94
CA ILE A 116 -8.38 5.78 4.85
C ILE A 116 -8.06 4.73 3.76
N LEU A 117 -7.52 3.58 4.15
CA LEU A 117 -7.14 2.53 3.21
C LEU A 117 -8.34 1.78 2.59
N GLY A 118 -9.47 1.73 3.29
CA GLY A 118 -10.63 0.91 2.91
C GLY A 118 -10.56 -0.52 3.47
N ALA A 119 -9.56 -0.84 4.28
CA ALA A 119 -9.39 -2.13 4.93
C ALA A 119 -8.61 -2.01 6.23
N GLU A 120 -8.84 -2.96 7.13
CA GLU A 120 -8.15 -3.09 8.41
C GLU A 120 -7.69 -4.54 8.61
N TRP A 121 -6.44 -4.71 9.06
CA TRP A 121 -5.96 -5.99 9.54
C TRP A 121 -6.49 -6.26 10.95
N VAL A 122 -7.26 -7.33 11.10
CA VAL A 122 -7.86 -7.72 12.39
C VAL A 122 -7.02 -8.82 13.04
N TRP A 123 -6.32 -8.48 14.11
CA TRP A 123 -5.49 -9.44 14.84
C TRP A 123 -6.29 -10.64 15.34
N GLY A 124 -5.77 -11.84 15.11
CA GLY A 124 -6.46 -13.10 15.43
C GLY A 124 -7.52 -13.56 14.41
N GLN A 125 -7.80 -12.74 13.39
CA GLN A 125 -8.72 -13.09 12.29
C GLN A 125 -8.02 -13.05 10.93
N SER A 126 -7.42 -11.91 10.60
CA SER A 126 -6.71 -11.74 9.32
C SER A 126 -5.43 -12.59 9.30
N TYR A 127 -5.12 -13.14 8.16
CA TYR A 127 -3.95 -13.99 7.94
C TYR A 127 -3.53 -13.96 6.48
N HIS A 128 -2.37 -14.54 6.19
CA HIS A 128 -1.94 -14.88 4.84
C HIS A 128 -1.33 -16.28 4.82
N PRO A 129 -1.47 -17.06 3.73
CA PRO A 129 -0.66 -18.24 3.48
C PRO A 129 0.82 -17.88 3.37
N PRO A 130 1.72 -18.87 3.44
CA PRO A 130 3.12 -18.63 3.13
C PRO A 130 3.30 -18.03 1.73
N TYR A 131 4.35 -17.19 1.58
CA TYR A 131 4.78 -16.67 0.30
C TYR A 131 4.89 -17.78 -0.75
N GLY A 132 4.35 -17.54 -1.94
CA GLY A 132 4.37 -18.51 -3.01
C GLY A 132 3.51 -18.10 -4.20
N LYS A 133 3.11 -19.08 -5.00
CA LYS A 133 2.32 -18.85 -6.20
C LYS A 133 0.92 -18.29 -5.86
N VAL A 134 0.59 -17.20 -6.51
CA VAL A 134 -0.68 -16.46 -6.40
C VAL A 134 -1.29 -16.32 -7.78
N PHE A 135 -2.59 -16.59 -7.86
CA PHE A 135 -3.41 -16.30 -9.03
C PHE A 135 -4.12 -14.98 -8.80
N VAL A 136 -3.99 -14.06 -9.76
CA VAL A 136 -4.61 -12.73 -9.72
C VAL A 136 -5.62 -12.62 -10.86
N GLU A 137 -6.85 -12.22 -10.54
CA GLU A 137 -7.94 -12.06 -11.47
C GLU A 137 -8.44 -10.63 -11.49
N SER A 138 -8.54 -10.05 -12.69
CA SER A 138 -9.14 -8.73 -12.90
C SER A 138 -10.64 -8.81 -12.61
N SER A 139 -11.14 -7.85 -11.83
CA SER A 139 -12.58 -7.76 -11.57
C SER A 139 -13.35 -7.30 -12.81
N SER A 140 -14.67 -7.52 -12.80
CA SER A 140 -15.57 -6.98 -13.83
C SER A 140 -15.85 -5.48 -13.67
N ASN A 141 -15.37 -4.86 -12.58
CA ASN A 141 -15.49 -3.43 -12.38
C ASN A 141 -14.57 -2.69 -13.35
N THR A 142 -15.14 -1.84 -14.20
CA THR A 142 -14.37 -1.07 -15.17
C THR A 142 -13.68 0.10 -14.49
N HIS A 143 -12.37 0.12 -14.58
CA HIS A 143 -11.53 1.22 -14.11
C HIS A 143 -10.26 1.28 -14.97
N TYR A 144 -9.76 2.47 -15.24
CA TYR A 144 -8.52 2.68 -16.01
C TYR A 144 -7.36 1.77 -15.56
N ILE A 145 -7.25 1.51 -14.26
CA ILE A 145 -6.13 0.73 -13.68
C ILE A 145 -6.18 -0.74 -14.09
N ASN A 146 -7.35 -1.36 -14.19
CA ASN A 146 -7.46 -2.79 -14.53
C ASN A 146 -7.86 -3.06 -15.98
N ASP A 147 -8.05 -2.01 -16.77
CA ASP A 147 -8.42 -2.13 -18.17
C ASP A 147 -7.34 -2.86 -18.97
N ASP A 148 -7.73 -3.85 -19.79
CA ASP A 148 -6.87 -4.66 -20.66
C ASP A 148 -5.73 -5.45 -19.98
N LEU A 149 -5.58 -5.39 -18.65
CA LEU A 149 -4.51 -6.12 -17.96
C LEU A 149 -4.80 -7.63 -17.86
N GLY A 150 -6.07 -8.03 -17.72
CA GLY A 150 -6.47 -9.42 -17.59
C GLY A 150 -5.82 -10.13 -16.39
N ASN A 151 -6.00 -11.44 -16.33
CA ASN A 151 -5.51 -12.28 -15.24
C ASN A 151 -4.01 -12.56 -15.38
N PHE A 152 -3.34 -12.85 -14.24
CA PHE A 152 -1.92 -13.20 -14.21
C PHE A 152 -1.57 -14.06 -12.99
N GLU A 153 -0.36 -14.60 -12.99
CA GLU A 153 0.21 -15.34 -11.87
C GLU A 153 1.46 -14.59 -11.37
N ILE A 154 1.66 -14.57 -10.06
CA ILE A 154 2.79 -13.93 -9.42
C ILE A 154 3.22 -14.75 -8.20
N ASN A 155 4.46 -14.61 -7.74
CA ASN A 155 4.86 -15.08 -6.41
C ASN A 155 4.68 -13.92 -5.42
N ASP A 156 3.82 -14.13 -4.42
CA ASP A 156 3.48 -13.12 -3.42
C ASP A 156 2.76 -13.75 -2.20
N GLU A 157 2.22 -12.93 -1.33
CA GLU A 157 1.32 -13.29 -0.25
C GLU A 157 -0.09 -12.77 -0.53
N VAL A 158 -1.12 -13.51 -0.09
CA VAL A 158 -2.52 -13.08 -0.20
C VAL A 158 -3.08 -12.79 1.19
N TYR A 159 -3.33 -11.54 1.49
CA TYR A 159 -3.98 -11.14 2.73
C TYR A 159 -5.45 -11.50 2.69
N SER A 160 -5.86 -12.31 3.67
CA SER A 160 -7.19 -12.90 3.77
C SER A 160 -7.91 -12.40 5.02
N LYS A 161 -9.24 -12.34 4.94
CA LYS A 161 -10.13 -11.91 6.03
C LYS A 161 -9.80 -10.53 6.60
N LEU A 162 -9.36 -9.62 5.77
CA LEU A 162 -9.33 -8.21 6.12
C LEU A 162 -10.76 -7.73 6.45
N LYS A 163 -10.89 -6.83 7.41
CA LYS A 163 -12.15 -6.10 7.61
C LYS A 163 -12.19 -4.98 6.57
N LEU A 164 -13.10 -5.10 5.61
CA LEU A 164 -13.25 -4.15 4.51
C LEU A 164 -14.28 -3.09 4.83
N GLU A 165 -14.07 -1.86 4.35
CA GLU A 165 -15.12 -0.84 4.31
C GLU A 165 -16.13 -1.16 3.20
N ASN A 166 -17.38 -0.73 3.39
CA ASN A 166 -18.48 -1.11 2.50
C ASN A 166 -18.44 -0.42 1.13
N ASP A 167 -17.64 0.61 0.98
CA ASP A 167 -17.56 1.46 -0.22
C ASP A 167 -16.36 1.13 -1.12
N ILE A 168 -15.56 0.11 -0.80
CA ILE A 168 -14.50 -0.31 -1.69
C ILE A 168 -15.06 -1.02 -2.93
N VAL A 169 -14.46 -0.73 -4.07
CA VAL A 169 -14.73 -1.40 -5.34
C VAL A 169 -13.45 -2.11 -5.78
N PRO A 170 -13.33 -3.42 -5.55
CA PRO A 170 -12.12 -4.16 -5.91
C PRO A 170 -11.87 -4.13 -7.42
N LEU A 171 -10.61 -3.91 -7.80
CA LEU A 171 -10.12 -3.96 -9.18
C LEU A 171 -9.47 -5.30 -9.51
N PHE A 172 -8.87 -5.94 -8.49
CA PHE A 172 -8.31 -7.27 -8.62
C PHE A 172 -8.62 -8.11 -7.39
N TYR A 173 -8.81 -9.39 -7.63
CA TYR A 173 -8.90 -10.43 -6.61
C TYR A 173 -7.70 -11.36 -6.73
N ALA A 174 -7.29 -11.96 -5.62
CA ALA A 174 -6.24 -12.96 -5.64
C ALA A 174 -6.55 -14.14 -4.72
N ARG A 175 -5.96 -15.28 -5.04
CA ARG A 175 -5.88 -16.44 -4.17
C ARG A 175 -4.51 -17.09 -4.25
N SER A 176 -4.02 -17.59 -3.14
CA SER A 176 -2.83 -18.44 -3.13
C SER A 176 -3.16 -19.78 -3.81
N ALA A 177 -2.16 -20.42 -4.39
CA ALA A 177 -2.29 -21.78 -4.94
C ALA A 177 -2.75 -22.82 -3.89
N THR A 178 -2.61 -22.51 -2.60
CA THR A 178 -3.02 -23.35 -1.46
C THR A 178 -4.39 -22.99 -0.88
N GLN A 179 -5.10 -22.02 -1.46
CA GLN A 179 -6.43 -21.56 -1.02
C GLN A 179 -7.43 -21.69 -2.16
N GLU A 180 -8.69 -21.88 -1.79
CA GLU A 180 -9.81 -21.82 -2.76
C GLU A 180 -10.47 -20.44 -2.80
N GLU A 181 -10.41 -19.69 -1.68
CA GLU A 181 -11.07 -18.41 -1.49
C GLU A 181 -10.33 -17.28 -2.23
N TRP A 182 -11.08 -16.53 -3.04
CA TRP A 182 -10.61 -15.29 -3.66
C TRP A 182 -10.79 -14.12 -2.70
N ASN A 183 -9.74 -13.35 -2.54
CA ASN A 183 -9.72 -12.16 -1.67
C ASN A 183 -9.53 -10.92 -2.53
N PRO A 184 -10.23 -9.80 -2.25
CA PRO A 184 -9.93 -8.54 -2.89
C PRO A 184 -8.54 -8.07 -2.46
N VAL A 185 -7.69 -7.73 -3.42
CA VAL A 185 -6.29 -7.35 -3.14
C VAL A 185 -5.94 -5.96 -3.65
N VAL A 186 -6.66 -5.42 -4.63
CA VAL A 186 -6.38 -4.09 -5.20
C VAL A 186 -7.66 -3.30 -5.31
N TRP A 187 -7.63 -2.04 -4.86
CA TRP A 187 -8.71 -1.06 -5.06
C TRP A 187 -8.21 0.37 -5.05
N ALA A 188 -9.02 1.23 -5.66
CA ALA A 188 -8.84 2.67 -5.69
C ALA A 188 -10.06 3.34 -5.04
N ARG A 189 -9.84 4.40 -4.28
CA ARG A 189 -10.92 5.16 -3.62
C ARG A 189 -10.57 6.62 -3.43
N GLN A 190 -11.59 7.44 -3.33
CA GLN A 190 -11.44 8.84 -2.96
C GLN A 190 -11.66 9.00 -1.46
N VAL A 191 -10.78 9.76 -0.79
CA VAL A 191 -10.87 10.06 0.64
C VAL A 191 -10.67 11.56 0.82
N SER A 192 -11.71 12.26 1.28
CA SER A 192 -11.75 13.72 1.26
C SER A 192 -11.54 14.26 -0.17
N ASN A 193 -10.58 15.14 -0.38
CA ASN A 193 -10.20 15.65 -1.70
C ASN A 193 -9.06 14.84 -2.35
N GLY A 194 -8.51 13.87 -1.64
CA GLY A 194 -7.37 13.06 -2.09
C GLY A 194 -7.79 11.71 -2.65
N LYS A 195 -6.82 11.02 -3.24
CA LYS A 195 -6.97 9.69 -3.82
C LYS A 195 -6.15 8.67 -3.05
N VAL A 196 -6.71 7.50 -2.80
CA VAL A 196 -6.03 6.42 -2.08
C VAL A 196 -6.09 5.15 -2.92
N PHE A 197 -4.93 4.63 -3.26
CA PHE A 197 -4.79 3.33 -3.88
C PHE A 197 -4.18 2.34 -2.90
N PHE A 198 -4.81 1.22 -2.72
CA PHE A 198 -4.30 0.11 -1.93
C PHE A 198 -4.04 -1.11 -2.80
N ASP A 199 -2.87 -1.72 -2.59
CA ASP A 199 -2.47 -2.96 -3.22
C ASP A 199 -1.88 -3.90 -2.16
N ALA A 200 -2.53 -5.03 -1.93
CA ALA A 200 -2.10 -6.04 -0.97
C ALA A 200 -0.97 -6.93 -1.49
N LEU A 201 -0.63 -6.86 -2.78
CA LEU A 201 0.57 -7.49 -3.34
C LEU A 201 1.81 -6.62 -3.05
N GLY A 202 3.00 -7.16 -3.23
CA GLY A 202 4.22 -6.38 -3.08
C GLY A 202 5.14 -6.84 -1.95
N HIS A 203 5.15 -8.15 -1.65
CA HIS A 203 6.01 -8.73 -0.61
C HIS A 203 7.49 -8.40 -0.79
N ASP A 204 7.97 -8.38 -2.04
CA ASP A 204 9.37 -8.15 -2.36
C ASP A 204 9.58 -7.39 -3.68
N ALA A 205 10.85 -7.21 -4.07
CA ALA A 205 11.21 -6.52 -5.31
C ALA A 205 10.78 -7.29 -6.57
N GLU A 206 10.68 -8.62 -6.52
CA GLU A 206 10.29 -9.43 -7.68
C GLU A 206 8.82 -9.19 -8.01
N SER A 207 7.98 -8.99 -6.99
CA SER A 207 6.59 -8.59 -7.17
C SER A 207 6.50 -7.29 -7.96
N PHE A 208 7.23 -6.24 -7.58
CA PHE A 208 7.24 -4.95 -8.27
C PHE A 208 7.89 -4.98 -9.66
N ASN A 209 8.74 -5.97 -9.95
CA ASN A 209 9.34 -6.18 -11.27
C ASN A 209 8.45 -7.03 -12.20
N HIS A 210 7.38 -7.65 -11.69
CA HIS A 210 6.45 -8.41 -12.53
C HIS A 210 5.72 -7.47 -13.51
N PRO A 211 5.71 -7.76 -14.85
CA PRO A 211 5.23 -6.79 -15.84
C PRO A 211 3.82 -6.27 -15.61
N LYS A 212 2.87 -7.14 -15.25
CA LYS A 212 1.50 -6.71 -15.00
C LYS A 212 1.34 -5.99 -13.67
N HIS A 213 2.08 -6.39 -12.62
CA HIS A 213 2.02 -5.72 -11.34
C HIS A 213 2.67 -4.34 -11.41
N SER A 214 3.84 -4.21 -12.05
CA SER A 214 4.46 -2.90 -12.29
C SER A 214 3.54 -1.98 -13.10
N GLU A 215 2.80 -2.50 -14.07
CA GLU A 215 1.83 -1.72 -14.84
C GLU A 215 0.65 -1.24 -13.96
N ILE A 216 0.14 -2.10 -13.06
CA ILE A 216 -0.86 -1.70 -12.06
C ILE A 216 -0.35 -0.51 -11.24
N ILE A 217 0.88 -0.59 -10.71
CA ILE A 217 1.47 0.47 -9.90
C ILE A 217 1.68 1.76 -10.71
N ILE A 218 2.10 1.66 -11.97
CA ILE A 218 2.25 2.83 -12.87
C ILE A 218 0.88 3.48 -13.12
N ARG A 219 -0.16 2.70 -13.40
CA ARG A 219 -1.51 3.22 -13.62
C ARG A 219 -2.09 3.81 -12.34
N ALA A 220 -1.85 3.17 -11.19
CA ALA A 220 -2.24 3.70 -9.88
C ALA A 220 -1.60 5.07 -9.62
N LYS A 221 -0.29 5.20 -9.85
CA LYS A 221 0.42 6.46 -9.76
C LYS A 221 -0.20 7.52 -10.69
N ASN A 222 -0.45 7.18 -11.96
CA ASN A 222 -1.07 8.12 -12.92
C ASN A 222 -2.45 8.58 -12.45
N TRP A 223 -3.28 7.66 -11.94
CA TRP A 223 -4.58 7.98 -11.40
C TRP A 223 -4.48 8.87 -10.13
N ILE A 224 -3.54 8.59 -9.24
CA ILE A 224 -3.32 9.35 -8.01
C ILE A 224 -2.99 10.82 -8.34
N ILE A 225 -2.12 11.06 -9.30
CA ILE A 225 -1.59 12.40 -9.63
C ILE A 225 -2.30 13.09 -10.80
N ASP A 226 -3.51 12.63 -11.16
CA ASP A 226 -4.35 13.19 -12.22
C ASP A 226 -3.64 13.33 -13.58
N ILE A 227 -2.70 12.45 -13.91
CA ILE A 227 -2.28 12.30 -15.29
C ILE A 227 -3.37 11.51 -16.01
N GLU A 228 -4.51 12.16 -16.26
CA GLU A 228 -5.51 11.61 -17.17
C GLU A 228 -4.87 11.47 -18.55
N LYS A 229 -4.72 10.22 -19.01
CA LYS A 229 -4.67 10.00 -20.43
C LYS A 229 -6.11 10.12 -20.90
N ASP A 230 -6.39 11.15 -21.69
CA ASP A 230 -7.61 11.25 -22.49
C ASP A 230 -7.75 9.93 -23.28
N TYR A 231 -8.73 9.11 -22.91
CA TYR A 231 -9.15 7.94 -23.67
C TYR A 231 -10.43 8.25 -24.41
#